data_d657f83c3d0b8509c0f2d90d33db3e53
#
_entry.id   d657f83c3d0b8509c0f2d90d33db3e53
#
_cell.length_a   1.000
_cell.length_b   1.000
_cell.length_c   1.000
_cell.angle_alpha   90.00
_cell.angle_beta   90.00
_cell.angle_gamma   90.00
#
_symmetry.space_group_name_H-M   'P 1'
#
loop_
_entity.id
_entity.type
_entity.pdbx_description
1 polymer ?
#
loop_
_entity_poly.entity_id
_entity_poly.type
_entity_poly.pdbx_seq_one_letter_code
_entity_poly.pdbx_strand_id
1 'polypeptide(L)'
;MKKEEEKSYAGLYLFLSFILTLTIVWAVWDEVVGKRPWKLYQSRFYELELEKVKGEYVEAMKAFNQPDVQEKYKETQRKLEEAQDRFKTPTVQQGYRKAFRKLNVLDKEELSPLKFEAMVTRNKMLEEEYLYGKHKGDGPEKNIKELGEHGKVLATKIEDLKKKRAGLQNHLDESMRYIDMYAEELKTFTGNMNGYQEARTKLKSKRSSLQIYQVHLEDINEADRCMSCHVGIDRKERVSDEQPYVSHSRRDVYLGNHPPEQFGCVLCHEGQ
;
A
#
# COMPACT_ATOMS: atom_id res chain seq x y z
N MET A 1 75.54 42.90 -18.40
CA MET A 1 74.11 42.58 -18.15
C MET A 1 74.08 41.26 -17.45
N LYS A 2 73.70 41.24 -16.14
CA LYS A 2 73.42 40.00 -15.40
C LYS A 2 72.04 39.47 -15.86
N LYS A 3 72.00 38.25 -16.40
CA LYS A 3 70.74 37.56 -16.62
C LYS A 3 70.05 37.33 -15.25
N GLU A 4 68.96 38.00 -15.01
CA GLU A 4 68.08 37.62 -13.90
C GLU A 4 67.56 36.19 -14.17
N GLU A 5 67.93 35.26 -13.29
CA GLU A 5 67.42 33.92 -13.32
C GLU A 5 65.92 34.01 -12.98
N GLU A 6 65.02 33.74 -13.94
CA GLU A 6 63.62 33.63 -13.72
C GLU A 6 63.41 32.47 -12.77
N LYS A 7 63.00 32.76 -11.52
CA LYS A 7 62.64 31.75 -10.54
C LYS A 7 61.36 31.05 -10.98
N SER A 8 61.45 29.79 -11.33
CA SER A 8 60.30 28.98 -11.66
C SER A 8 59.46 28.71 -10.42
N TYR A 9 58.17 29.13 -10.41
CA TYR A 9 57.22 28.88 -9.35
C TYR A 9 56.41 27.59 -9.60
N ALA A 10 56.80 26.79 -10.59
CA ALA A 10 56.04 25.57 -10.96
C ALA A 10 55.87 24.56 -9.79
N GLY A 11 56.92 24.40 -8.98
CA GLY A 11 56.86 23.54 -7.79
C GLY A 11 55.90 24.05 -6.72
N LEU A 12 55.85 25.37 -6.52
CA LEU A 12 54.93 26.01 -5.58
C LEU A 12 53.47 25.83 -6.06
N TYR A 13 53.22 26.05 -7.35
CA TYR A 13 51.90 25.82 -7.94
C TYR A 13 51.43 24.37 -7.80
N LEU A 14 52.29 23.41 -8.06
CA LEU A 14 51.96 21.98 -7.88
C LEU A 14 51.62 21.65 -6.43
N PHE A 15 52.40 22.15 -5.49
CA PHE A 15 52.18 21.94 -4.06
C PHE A 15 50.87 22.55 -3.59
N LEU A 16 50.57 23.80 -3.96
CA LEU A 16 49.31 24.47 -3.61
C LEU A 16 48.12 23.80 -4.26
N SER A 17 48.21 23.38 -5.51
CA SER A 17 47.14 22.62 -6.21
C SER A 17 46.87 21.27 -5.54
N PHE A 18 47.90 20.58 -5.07
CA PHE A 18 47.74 19.32 -4.35
C PHE A 18 47.06 19.53 -3.00
N ILE A 19 47.46 20.56 -2.22
CA ILE A 19 46.76 20.89 -0.97
C ILE A 19 45.31 21.25 -1.23
N LEU A 20 45.01 22.06 -2.23
CA LEU A 20 43.66 22.45 -2.60
C LEU A 20 42.81 21.21 -2.96
N THR A 21 43.36 20.29 -3.74
CA THR A 21 42.70 19.05 -4.11
C THR A 21 42.38 18.18 -2.87
N LEU A 22 43.36 18.04 -1.96
CA LEU A 22 43.16 17.29 -0.72
C LEU A 22 42.10 17.94 0.17
N THR A 23 42.07 19.26 0.29
CA THR A 23 41.03 19.94 1.09
C THR A 23 39.62 19.80 0.47
N ILE A 24 39.52 19.86 -0.85
CA ILE A 24 38.26 19.63 -1.55
C ILE A 24 37.80 18.19 -1.33
N VAL A 25 38.68 17.21 -1.54
CA VAL A 25 38.33 15.77 -1.31
C VAL A 25 37.90 15.56 0.14
N TRP A 26 38.64 16.14 1.09
CA TRP A 26 38.27 16.03 2.50
C TRP A 26 36.91 16.70 2.81
N ALA A 27 36.65 17.89 2.30
CA ALA A 27 35.41 18.61 2.50
C ALA A 27 34.20 17.83 1.90
N VAL A 28 34.38 17.26 0.69
CA VAL A 28 33.35 16.41 0.08
C VAL A 28 33.10 15.14 0.91
N TRP A 29 34.20 14.52 1.39
CA TRP A 29 34.07 13.34 2.27
C TRP A 29 33.34 13.67 3.56
N ASP A 30 33.73 14.75 4.24
CA ASP A 30 33.09 15.20 5.47
C ASP A 30 31.57 15.49 5.26
N GLU A 31 31.22 16.17 4.17
CA GLU A 31 29.82 16.46 3.84
C GLU A 31 29.02 15.19 3.49
N VAL A 32 29.61 14.28 2.73
CA VAL A 32 28.87 13.08 2.24
C VAL A 32 28.77 11.99 3.31
N VAL A 33 29.78 11.85 4.17
CA VAL A 33 29.86 10.77 5.17
C VAL A 33 29.63 11.31 6.58
N GLY A 34 30.41 12.32 7.00
CA GLY A 34 30.42 12.82 8.38
C GLY A 34 29.15 13.55 8.78
N LYS A 35 28.62 14.42 7.91
CA LYS A 35 27.44 15.26 8.20
C LYS A 35 26.11 14.63 7.88
N ARG A 36 26.06 13.32 7.62
CA ARG A 36 24.81 12.60 7.32
C ARG A 36 24.55 11.45 8.29
N PRO A 37 24.51 11.71 9.61
CA PRO A 37 24.30 10.66 10.62
C PRO A 37 22.97 9.92 10.44
N TRP A 38 21.96 10.56 9.86
CA TRP A 38 20.67 9.98 9.57
C TRP A 38 20.77 8.69 8.71
N LYS A 39 21.77 8.58 7.83
CA LYS A 39 21.98 7.36 7.03
C LYS A 39 22.37 6.17 7.92
N LEU A 40 23.18 6.40 8.94
CA LEU A 40 23.56 5.36 9.89
C LEU A 40 22.36 4.90 10.72
N TYR A 41 21.56 5.86 11.22
CA TYR A 41 20.35 5.56 11.97
C TYR A 41 19.33 4.80 11.12
N GLN A 42 19.04 5.24 9.89
CA GLN A 42 18.14 4.51 9.01
C GLN A 42 18.67 3.12 8.65
N SER A 43 19.97 2.99 8.33
CA SER A 43 20.56 1.68 8.03
C SER A 43 20.44 0.73 9.21
N ARG A 44 20.72 1.20 10.43
CA ARG A 44 20.61 0.41 11.66
C ARG A 44 19.15 0.04 11.95
N PHE A 45 18.22 0.97 11.76
CA PHE A 45 16.79 0.69 11.89
C PHE A 45 16.34 -0.45 10.97
N TYR A 46 16.71 -0.41 9.68
CA TYR A 46 16.36 -1.48 8.74
C TYR A 46 17.09 -2.80 9.04
N GLU A 47 18.25 -2.78 9.68
CA GLU A 47 18.88 -4.00 10.22
C GLU A 47 18.04 -4.60 11.33
N LEU A 48 17.63 -3.82 12.31
CA LEU A 48 16.77 -4.26 13.40
C LEU A 48 15.43 -4.83 12.89
N GLU A 49 14.82 -4.17 11.89
CA GLU A 49 13.63 -4.69 11.21
C GLU A 49 13.90 -6.04 10.53
N LEU A 50 15.03 -6.18 9.84
CA LEU A 50 15.41 -7.45 9.21
C LEU A 50 15.66 -8.56 10.24
N GLU A 51 16.30 -8.25 11.36
CA GLU A 51 16.51 -9.19 12.47
C GLU A 51 15.19 -9.64 13.07
N LYS A 52 14.25 -8.70 13.32
CA LYS A 52 12.91 -9.00 13.83
C LYS A 52 12.15 -9.93 12.88
N VAL A 53 12.04 -9.54 11.61
CA VAL A 53 11.34 -10.35 10.59
C VAL A 53 11.97 -11.73 10.44
N LYS A 54 13.31 -11.84 10.54
CA LYS A 54 14.01 -13.13 10.54
C LYS A 54 13.68 -13.96 11.77
N GLY A 55 13.60 -13.34 12.95
CA GLY A 55 13.18 -14.02 14.19
C GLY A 55 11.78 -14.59 14.08
N GLU A 56 10.82 -13.77 13.64
CA GLU A 56 9.43 -14.17 13.42
C GLU A 56 9.32 -15.34 12.40
N TYR A 57 10.12 -15.29 11.34
CA TYR A 57 10.18 -16.39 10.37
C TYR A 57 10.73 -17.68 10.97
N VAL A 58 11.79 -17.60 11.78
CA VAL A 58 12.37 -18.78 12.43
C VAL A 58 11.38 -19.41 13.40
N GLU A 59 10.64 -18.61 14.15
CA GLU A 59 9.60 -19.10 15.06
C GLU A 59 8.43 -19.74 14.29
N ALA A 60 7.97 -19.08 13.21
CA ALA A 60 6.94 -19.65 12.33
C ALA A 60 7.39 -20.98 11.70
N MET A 61 8.65 -21.07 11.26
CA MET A 61 9.23 -22.32 10.74
C MET A 61 9.29 -23.42 11.80
N LYS A 62 9.65 -23.09 13.03
CA LYS A 62 9.65 -24.06 14.14
C LYS A 62 8.24 -24.57 14.43
N ALA A 63 7.25 -23.66 14.46
CA ALA A 63 5.87 -24.02 14.66
C ALA A 63 5.33 -24.91 13.51
N PHE A 64 5.63 -24.54 12.26
CA PHE A 64 5.24 -25.31 11.09
C PHE A 64 5.86 -26.70 11.03
N ASN A 65 7.11 -26.87 11.51
CA ASN A 65 7.82 -28.16 11.49
C ASN A 65 7.40 -29.10 12.64
N GLN A 66 6.44 -28.74 13.48
CA GLN A 66 5.89 -29.66 14.47
C GLN A 66 5.15 -30.82 13.77
N PRO A 67 5.32 -32.07 14.25
CA PRO A 67 4.77 -33.25 13.59
C PRO A 67 3.25 -33.19 13.35
N ASP A 68 2.51 -32.71 14.34
CA ASP A 68 1.05 -32.57 14.30
C ASP A 68 0.60 -31.52 13.27
N VAL A 69 1.35 -30.41 13.12
CA VAL A 69 1.08 -29.37 12.14
C VAL A 69 1.40 -29.88 10.74
N GLN A 70 2.51 -30.58 10.58
CA GLN A 70 2.89 -31.20 9.30
C GLN A 70 1.90 -32.26 8.83
N GLU A 71 1.36 -33.05 9.74
CA GLU A 71 0.32 -34.05 9.42
C GLU A 71 -0.96 -33.35 8.93
N LYS A 72 -1.44 -32.34 9.66
CA LYS A 72 -2.60 -31.54 9.25
C LYS A 72 -2.38 -30.85 7.92
N TYR A 73 -1.21 -30.26 7.71
CA TYR A 73 -0.86 -29.62 6.44
C TYR A 73 -0.95 -30.61 5.26
N LYS A 74 -0.36 -31.79 5.40
CA LYS A 74 -0.39 -32.84 4.37
C LYS A 74 -1.80 -33.35 4.13
N GLU A 75 -2.61 -33.52 5.18
CA GLU A 75 -4.01 -33.90 5.06
C GLU A 75 -4.83 -32.85 4.30
N THR A 76 -4.67 -31.58 4.66
CA THR A 76 -5.36 -30.47 3.97
C THR A 76 -4.90 -30.35 2.52
N GLN A 77 -3.63 -30.56 2.25
CA GLN A 77 -3.10 -30.61 0.87
C GLN A 77 -3.76 -31.72 0.06
N ARG A 78 -3.86 -32.91 0.59
CA ARG A 78 -4.57 -34.02 -0.06
C ARG A 78 -6.03 -33.71 -0.34
N LYS A 79 -6.73 -33.12 0.64
CA LYS A 79 -8.14 -32.67 0.47
C LYS A 79 -8.27 -31.63 -0.64
N LEU A 80 -7.31 -30.70 -0.73
CA LEU A 80 -7.28 -29.72 -1.81
C LEU A 80 -7.10 -30.39 -3.17
N GLU A 81 -6.16 -31.34 -3.30
CA GLU A 81 -5.93 -32.09 -4.53
C GLU A 81 -7.19 -32.87 -4.95
N GLU A 82 -7.84 -33.57 -4.03
CA GLU A 82 -9.10 -34.26 -4.27
C GLU A 82 -10.23 -33.30 -4.72
N ALA A 83 -10.33 -32.12 -4.12
CA ALA A 83 -11.31 -31.11 -4.49
C ALA A 83 -11.03 -30.55 -5.90
N GLN A 84 -9.76 -30.29 -6.22
CA GLN A 84 -9.33 -29.85 -7.54
C GLN A 84 -9.62 -30.91 -8.61
N ASP A 85 -9.39 -32.19 -8.32
CA ASP A 85 -9.65 -33.28 -9.26
C ASP A 85 -11.15 -33.50 -9.50
N ARG A 86 -11.98 -33.34 -8.46
CA ARG A 86 -13.44 -33.29 -8.63
C ARG A 86 -13.87 -32.12 -9.52
N PHE A 87 -13.29 -30.95 -9.34
CA PHE A 87 -13.59 -29.78 -10.19
C PHE A 87 -13.16 -29.97 -11.64
N LYS A 88 -12.06 -30.71 -11.90
CA LYS A 88 -11.60 -31.03 -13.25
C LYS A 88 -12.52 -32.03 -13.99
N THR A 89 -13.47 -32.69 -13.31
CA THR A 89 -14.40 -33.59 -13.99
C THR A 89 -15.18 -32.83 -15.08
N PRO A 90 -15.35 -33.40 -16.27
CA PRO A 90 -15.90 -32.68 -17.42
C PRO A 90 -17.29 -32.06 -17.14
N THR A 91 -18.14 -32.77 -16.39
CA THR A 91 -19.49 -32.32 -16.03
C THR A 91 -19.47 -31.06 -15.15
N VAL A 92 -18.65 -31.06 -14.09
CA VAL A 92 -18.53 -29.93 -13.15
C VAL A 92 -17.91 -28.71 -13.86
N GLN A 93 -16.81 -28.94 -14.58
CA GLN A 93 -16.12 -27.87 -15.29
C GLN A 93 -16.97 -27.23 -16.38
N GLN A 94 -17.76 -28.04 -17.11
CA GLN A 94 -18.68 -27.55 -18.14
C GLN A 94 -19.83 -26.74 -17.51
N GLY A 95 -20.38 -27.22 -16.38
CA GLY A 95 -21.39 -26.49 -15.61
C GLY A 95 -20.88 -25.12 -15.14
N TYR A 96 -19.71 -25.11 -14.52
CA TYR A 96 -19.02 -23.87 -14.10
C TYR A 96 -18.81 -22.89 -15.27
N ARG A 97 -18.23 -23.35 -16.39
CA ARG A 97 -18.00 -22.51 -17.58
C ARG A 97 -19.31 -21.94 -18.14
N LYS A 98 -20.39 -22.72 -18.13
CA LYS A 98 -21.72 -22.29 -18.59
C LYS A 98 -22.29 -21.20 -17.67
N ALA A 99 -22.21 -21.39 -16.36
CA ALA A 99 -22.65 -20.39 -15.38
C ALA A 99 -21.84 -19.11 -15.47
N PHE A 100 -20.53 -19.21 -15.57
CA PHE A 100 -19.62 -18.06 -15.74
C PHE A 100 -19.90 -17.25 -17.00
N ARG A 101 -20.15 -17.92 -18.14
CA ARG A 101 -20.54 -17.23 -19.38
C ARG A 101 -21.86 -16.50 -19.22
N LYS A 102 -22.87 -17.15 -18.59
CA LYS A 102 -24.17 -16.52 -18.33
C LYS A 102 -24.04 -15.29 -17.43
N LEU A 103 -23.19 -15.36 -16.39
CA LEU A 103 -22.93 -14.25 -15.51
C LEU A 103 -22.30 -13.06 -16.26
N ASN A 104 -21.30 -13.33 -17.11
CA ASN A 104 -20.65 -12.29 -17.90
C ASN A 104 -21.62 -11.62 -18.92
N VAL A 105 -22.48 -12.39 -19.57
CA VAL A 105 -23.50 -11.86 -20.48
C VAL A 105 -24.48 -10.99 -19.70
N LEU A 106 -25.00 -11.47 -18.59
CA LEU A 106 -25.90 -10.73 -17.74
C LEU A 106 -25.31 -9.42 -17.23
N ASP A 107 -24.07 -9.43 -16.78
CA ASP A 107 -23.37 -8.23 -16.28
C ASP A 107 -23.12 -7.20 -17.41
N LYS A 108 -22.65 -7.66 -18.58
CA LYS A 108 -22.24 -6.77 -19.67
C LYS A 108 -23.39 -6.30 -20.57
N GLU A 109 -24.27 -7.21 -20.92
CA GLU A 109 -25.29 -6.97 -21.94
C GLU A 109 -26.66 -6.55 -21.36
N GLU A 110 -26.95 -6.94 -20.10
CA GLU A 110 -28.22 -6.60 -19.49
C GLU A 110 -28.08 -5.60 -18.34
N LEU A 111 -27.25 -5.90 -17.33
CA LEU A 111 -27.21 -5.11 -16.09
C LEU A 111 -26.48 -3.77 -16.25
N SER A 112 -25.35 -3.76 -16.95
CA SER A 112 -24.57 -2.52 -17.14
C SER A 112 -25.30 -1.47 -17.98
N PRO A 113 -25.94 -1.80 -19.12
CA PRO A 113 -26.72 -0.84 -19.88
C PRO A 113 -27.91 -0.29 -19.08
N LEU A 114 -28.65 -1.13 -18.35
CA LEU A 114 -29.76 -0.66 -17.53
C LEU A 114 -29.33 0.25 -16.38
N LYS A 115 -28.21 -0.03 -15.75
CA LYS A 115 -27.63 0.88 -14.74
C LYS A 115 -27.27 2.24 -15.35
N PHE A 116 -26.69 2.24 -16.54
CA PHE A 116 -26.36 3.46 -17.24
C PHE A 116 -27.63 4.24 -17.60
N GLU A 117 -28.65 3.58 -18.14
CA GLU A 117 -29.96 4.18 -18.43
C GLU A 117 -30.63 4.78 -17.18
N ALA A 118 -30.60 4.05 -16.07
CA ALA A 118 -31.12 4.55 -14.79
C ALA A 118 -30.37 5.78 -14.29
N MET A 119 -29.03 5.83 -14.46
CA MET A 119 -28.21 6.99 -14.12
C MET A 119 -28.57 8.19 -15.00
N VAL A 120 -28.72 8.00 -16.31
CA VAL A 120 -29.12 9.07 -17.27
C VAL A 120 -30.51 9.59 -16.94
N THR A 121 -31.48 8.69 -16.67
CA THR A 121 -32.85 9.05 -16.29
C THR A 121 -32.87 9.89 -15.02
N ARG A 122 -32.09 9.49 -14.00
CA ARG A 122 -31.96 10.24 -12.75
C ARG A 122 -31.36 11.63 -12.97
N ASN A 123 -30.31 11.74 -13.79
CA ASN A 123 -29.69 13.03 -14.07
C ASN A 123 -30.65 13.97 -14.81
N LYS A 124 -31.43 13.47 -15.79
CA LYS A 124 -32.45 14.25 -16.46
C LYS A 124 -33.55 14.70 -15.50
N MET A 125 -33.97 13.84 -14.57
CA MET A 125 -34.96 14.21 -13.56
C MET A 125 -34.44 15.34 -12.65
N LEU A 126 -33.18 15.27 -12.21
CA LEU A 126 -32.55 16.34 -11.40
C LEU A 126 -32.44 17.66 -12.19
N GLU A 127 -32.16 17.61 -13.49
CA GLU A 127 -32.11 18.75 -14.35
C GLU A 127 -33.50 19.42 -14.48
N GLU A 128 -34.57 18.62 -14.69
CA GLU A 128 -35.94 19.12 -14.74
C GLU A 128 -36.41 19.70 -13.40
N GLU A 129 -36.06 19.06 -12.28
CA GLU A 129 -36.32 19.59 -10.93
C GLU A 129 -35.65 20.94 -10.71
N TYR A 130 -34.42 21.12 -11.17
CA TYR A 130 -33.69 22.39 -11.08
C TYR A 130 -34.36 23.46 -11.92
N LEU A 131 -34.83 23.15 -13.16
CA LEU A 131 -35.54 24.06 -14.06
C LEU A 131 -36.91 24.44 -13.49
N TYR A 132 -37.63 23.48 -12.87
CA TYR A 132 -38.91 23.74 -12.21
C TYR A 132 -38.77 24.70 -11.04
N GLY A 133 -37.69 24.57 -10.25
CA GLY A 133 -37.37 25.49 -9.17
C GLY A 133 -37.10 26.93 -9.64
N LYS A 134 -36.60 27.11 -10.87
CA LYS A 134 -36.35 28.41 -11.51
C LYS A 134 -37.54 28.99 -12.23
N HIS A 135 -38.35 28.19 -12.91
CA HIS A 135 -39.43 28.59 -13.78
C HIS A 135 -40.69 27.78 -13.43
N LYS A 136 -41.56 28.34 -12.58
CA LYS A 136 -42.86 27.72 -12.23
C LYS A 136 -43.77 27.66 -13.46
N GLY A 137 -43.85 26.51 -14.12
CA GLY A 137 -44.72 26.24 -15.26
C GLY A 137 -45.13 24.76 -15.30
N ASP A 138 -46.25 24.42 -15.97
CA ASP A 138 -46.84 23.06 -15.94
C ASP A 138 -46.02 22.02 -16.71
N GLY A 139 -45.13 22.42 -17.61
CA GLY A 139 -44.34 21.51 -18.44
C GLY A 139 -43.32 20.64 -17.69
N PRO A 140 -42.47 21.22 -16.82
CA PRO A 140 -41.47 20.45 -16.08
C PRO A 140 -42.06 19.44 -15.12
N GLU A 141 -43.21 19.74 -14.49
CA GLU A 141 -43.85 18.83 -13.51
C GLU A 141 -44.27 17.50 -14.15
N LYS A 142 -44.80 17.53 -15.36
CA LYS A 142 -45.16 16.33 -16.11
C LYS A 142 -43.93 15.49 -16.45
N ASN A 143 -42.86 16.11 -16.91
CA ASN A 143 -41.61 15.45 -17.27
C ASN A 143 -40.97 14.78 -16.04
N ILE A 144 -40.94 15.46 -14.88
CA ILE A 144 -40.44 14.90 -13.61
C ILE A 144 -41.20 13.64 -13.22
N LYS A 145 -42.54 13.66 -13.34
CA LYS A 145 -43.38 12.51 -13.02
C LYS A 145 -43.10 11.33 -13.96
N GLU A 146 -43.03 11.57 -15.27
CA GLU A 146 -42.76 10.53 -16.27
C GLU A 146 -41.35 9.93 -16.07
N LEU A 147 -40.32 10.73 -15.82
CA LEU A 147 -38.97 10.27 -15.53
C LEU A 147 -38.91 9.50 -14.22
N GLY A 148 -39.66 9.91 -13.20
CA GLY A 148 -39.78 9.21 -11.92
C GLY A 148 -40.42 7.83 -12.07
N GLU A 149 -41.51 7.69 -12.84
CA GLU A 149 -42.12 6.41 -13.15
C GLU A 149 -41.18 5.49 -13.94
N HIS A 150 -40.52 6.04 -14.96
CA HIS A 150 -39.52 5.28 -15.73
C HIS A 150 -38.35 4.83 -14.84
N GLY A 151 -37.84 5.68 -13.95
CA GLY A 151 -36.80 5.34 -12.98
C GLY A 151 -37.21 4.18 -12.04
N LYS A 152 -38.46 4.14 -11.58
CA LYS A 152 -38.98 3.02 -10.77
C LYS A 152 -39.00 1.70 -11.56
N VAL A 153 -39.42 1.73 -12.82
CA VAL A 153 -39.42 0.54 -13.70
C VAL A 153 -37.99 0.02 -13.90
N LEU A 154 -37.02 0.92 -14.16
CA LEU A 154 -35.63 0.54 -14.28
C LEU A 154 -35.06 -0.03 -12.98
N ALA A 155 -35.38 0.58 -11.84
CA ALA A 155 -34.96 0.07 -10.53
C ALA A 155 -35.46 -1.35 -10.26
N THR A 156 -36.71 -1.64 -10.58
CA THR A 156 -37.30 -3.00 -10.44
C THR A 156 -36.57 -4.01 -11.34
N LYS A 157 -36.34 -3.66 -12.61
CA LYS A 157 -35.60 -4.53 -13.55
C LYS A 157 -34.16 -4.77 -13.09
N ILE A 158 -33.48 -3.75 -12.62
CA ILE A 158 -32.12 -3.87 -12.08
C ILE A 158 -32.09 -4.79 -10.85
N GLU A 159 -33.08 -4.69 -9.97
CA GLU A 159 -33.16 -5.56 -8.78
C GLU A 159 -33.40 -7.03 -9.15
N ASP A 160 -34.25 -7.30 -10.14
CA ASP A 160 -34.46 -8.65 -10.63
C ASP A 160 -33.21 -9.27 -11.27
N LEU A 161 -32.48 -8.45 -12.04
CA LEU A 161 -31.20 -8.90 -12.62
C LEU A 161 -30.13 -9.10 -11.55
N LYS A 162 -30.08 -8.27 -10.50
CA LYS A 162 -29.20 -8.50 -9.35
C LYS A 162 -29.50 -9.82 -8.64
N LYS A 163 -30.76 -10.18 -8.47
CA LYS A 163 -31.16 -11.49 -7.89
C LYS A 163 -30.71 -12.65 -8.76
N LYS A 164 -30.91 -12.57 -10.10
CA LYS A 164 -30.41 -13.56 -11.05
C LYS A 164 -28.88 -13.68 -11.00
N ARG A 165 -28.20 -12.53 -10.95
CA ARG A 165 -26.74 -12.44 -10.80
C ARG A 165 -26.25 -13.15 -9.54
N ALA A 166 -26.88 -12.87 -8.40
CA ALA A 166 -26.56 -13.49 -7.12
C ALA A 166 -26.74 -15.03 -7.17
N GLY A 167 -27.80 -15.52 -7.79
CA GLY A 167 -28.01 -16.96 -7.98
C GLY A 167 -26.90 -17.63 -8.81
N LEU A 168 -26.46 -16.99 -9.91
CA LEU A 168 -25.36 -17.49 -10.73
C LEU A 168 -24.02 -17.44 -9.97
N GLN A 169 -23.77 -16.35 -9.24
CA GLN A 169 -22.57 -16.21 -8.41
C GLN A 169 -22.50 -17.27 -7.32
N ASN A 170 -23.62 -17.49 -6.59
CA ASN A 170 -23.67 -18.53 -5.56
C ASN A 170 -23.38 -19.93 -6.13
N HIS A 171 -23.87 -20.23 -7.34
CA HIS A 171 -23.56 -21.50 -8.00
C HIS A 171 -22.08 -21.65 -8.34
N LEU A 172 -21.43 -20.56 -8.78
CA LEU A 172 -19.98 -20.55 -9.03
C LEU A 172 -19.19 -20.72 -7.72
N ASP A 173 -19.56 -19.99 -6.68
CA ASP A 173 -18.91 -20.04 -5.38
C ASP A 173 -19.05 -21.43 -4.74
N GLU A 174 -20.22 -22.05 -4.87
CA GLU A 174 -20.45 -23.41 -4.39
C GLU A 174 -19.60 -24.45 -5.13
N SER A 175 -19.39 -24.26 -6.45
CA SER A 175 -18.54 -25.12 -7.26
C SER A 175 -17.04 -25.05 -6.85
N MET A 176 -16.59 -23.90 -6.36
CA MET A 176 -15.21 -23.64 -5.93
C MET A 176 -15.00 -23.79 -4.43
N ARG A 177 -16.08 -23.84 -3.64
CA ARG A 177 -16.10 -23.73 -2.18
C ARG A 177 -15.03 -24.54 -1.47
N TYR A 178 -14.90 -25.82 -1.80
CA TYR A 178 -13.93 -26.70 -1.15
C TYR A 178 -12.49 -26.39 -1.53
N ILE A 179 -12.28 -25.99 -2.77
CA ILE A 179 -10.94 -25.57 -3.26
C ILE A 179 -10.51 -24.32 -2.50
N ASP A 180 -11.38 -23.31 -2.44
CA ASP A 180 -11.10 -22.05 -1.76
C ASP A 180 -10.90 -22.25 -0.25
N MET A 181 -11.75 -23.09 0.36
CA MET A 181 -11.66 -23.42 1.79
C MET A 181 -10.33 -24.09 2.14
N TYR A 182 -9.93 -25.12 1.42
CA TYR A 182 -8.68 -25.82 1.71
C TYR A 182 -7.45 -25.00 1.31
N ALA A 183 -7.53 -24.19 0.25
CA ALA A 183 -6.47 -23.26 -0.13
C ALA A 183 -6.25 -22.18 0.95
N GLU A 184 -7.34 -21.66 1.54
CA GLU A 184 -7.25 -20.69 2.62
C GLU A 184 -6.71 -21.34 3.91
N GLU A 185 -7.18 -22.55 4.23
CA GLU A 185 -6.63 -23.31 5.37
C GLU A 185 -5.11 -23.57 5.21
N LEU A 186 -4.64 -23.94 4.02
CA LEU A 186 -3.19 -24.09 3.76
C LEU A 186 -2.42 -22.78 3.96
N LYS A 187 -3.00 -21.63 3.62
CA LYS A 187 -2.38 -20.34 3.88
C LYS A 187 -2.23 -20.05 5.37
N THR A 188 -3.15 -20.51 6.22
CA THR A 188 -3.01 -20.33 7.67
C THR A 188 -1.77 -21.01 8.23
N PHE A 189 -1.38 -22.17 7.69
CA PHE A 189 -0.14 -22.86 8.08
C PHE A 189 1.11 -22.16 7.59
N THR A 190 1.07 -21.50 6.43
CA THR A 190 2.26 -20.95 5.77
C THR A 190 2.29 -19.42 5.71
N GLY A 191 1.21 -18.74 6.13
CA GLY A 191 1.02 -17.31 5.92
C GLY A 191 2.18 -16.45 6.44
N ASN A 192 2.63 -16.72 7.65
CA ASN A 192 3.75 -15.98 8.27
C ASN A 192 5.11 -16.25 7.59
N MET A 193 5.25 -17.40 6.90
CA MET A 193 6.48 -17.75 6.20
C MET A 193 6.53 -17.14 4.79
N ASN A 194 5.38 -17.12 4.08
CA ASN A 194 5.30 -16.58 2.72
C ASN A 194 5.56 -15.07 2.67
N GLY A 195 5.10 -14.33 3.68
CA GLY A 195 5.34 -12.89 3.80
C GLY A 195 6.79 -12.51 4.08
N TYR A 196 7.61 -13.44 4.59
CA TYR A 196 9.00 -13.15 4.96
C TYR A 196 9.86 -12.70 3.78
N GLN A 197 9.80 -13.36 2.65
CA GLN A 197 10.64 -13.03 1.49
C GLN A 197 10.28 -11.66 0.92
N GLU A 198 9.00 -11.34 0.89
CA GLU A 198 8.51 -10.03 0.46
C GLU A 198 8.94 -8.92 1.42
N ALA A 199 8.71 -9.11 2.72
CA ALA A 199 9.13 -8.18 3.77
C ALA A 199 10.65 -7.96 3.73
N ARG A 200 11.43 -9.03 3.63
CA ARG A 200 12.90 -8.97 3.53
C ARG A 200 13.36 -8.18 2.29
N THR A 201 12.75 -8.43 1.14
CA THR A 201 13.10 -7.74 -0.11
C THR A 201 12.77 -6.25 -0.01
N LYS A 202 11.60 -5.92 0.52
CA LYS A 202 11.17 -4.53 0.76
C LYS A 202 12.10 -3.80 1.73
N LEU A 203 12.49 -4.43 2.83
CA LEU A 203 13.41 -3.84 3.81
C LEU A 203 14.82 -3.63 3.24
N LYS A 204 15.33 -4.59 2.46
CA LYS A 204 16.61 -4.44 1.76
C LYS A 204 16.58 -3.30 0.74
N SER A 205 15.50 -3.17 -0.02
CA SER A 205 15.31 -2.07 -0.96
C SER A 205 15.30 -0.72 -0.23
N LYS A 206 14.56 -0.60 0.87
CA LYS A 206 14.54 0.61 1.70
C LYS A 206 15.92 0.95 2.26
N ARG A 207 16.68 -0.04 2.72
CA ARG A 207 18.05 0.14 3.21
C ARG A 207 19.03 0.62 2.13
N SER A 208 18.80 0.24 0.87
CA SER A 208 19.64 0.70 -0.26
C SER A 208 19.26 2.08 -0.79
N SER A 209 18.05 2.56 -0.47
CA SER A 209 17.50 3.85 -0.93
C SER A 209 17.13 4.76 0.24
N LEU A 210 18.12 5.04 1.11
CA LEU A 210 17.92 5.92 2.25
C LEU A 210 17.59 7.35 1.81
N GLN A 211 16.61 7.97 2.46
CA GLN A 211 16.11 9.28 2.10
C GLN A 211 15.95 10.16 3.34
N ILE A 212 16.11 11.48 3.14
CA ILE A 212 15.76 12.45 4.17
C ILE A 212 14.25 12.59 4.20
N TYR A 213 13.66 12.40 5.36
CA TYR A 213 12.27 12.79 5.63
C TYR A 213 12.25 14.24 6.04
N GLN A 214 11.57 15.06 5.27
CA GLN A 214 11.44 16.49 5.54
C GLN A 214 9.98 16.90 5.41
N VAL A 215 9.46 17.53 6.44
CA VAL A 215 8.18 18.22 6.45
C VAL A 215 8.45 19.70 6.43
N HIS A 216 7.89 20.45 5.48
CA HIS A 216 7.97 21.88 5.43
C HIS A 216 6.74 22.48 6.08
N LEU A 217 6.94 23.25 7.13
CA LEU A 217 5.88 23.91 7.90
C LEU A 217 5.79 25.37 7.42
N GLU A 218 4.90 25.60 6.45
CA GLU A 218 4.76 26.90 5.77
C GLU A 218 4.46 28.03 6.72
N ASP A 219 3.60 27.81 7.72
CA ASP A 219 3.15 28.82 8.68
C ASP A 219 4.27 29.39 9.56
N ILE A 220 5.29 28.58 9.85
CA ILE A 220 6.44 28.99 10.67
C ILE A 220 7.75 29.06 9.88
N ASN A 221 7.69 28.76 8.57
CA ASN A 221 8.83 28.73 7.66
C ASN A 221 10.02 27.87 8.16
N GLU A 222 9.69 26.72 8.77
CA GLU A 222 10.67 25.76 9.26
C GLU A 222 10.59 24.43 8.53
N ALA A 223 11.72 23.70 8.50
CA ALA A 223 11.82 22.38 7.91
C ALA A 223 12.15 21.33 8.97
N ASP A 224 11.18 20.51 9.30
CA ASP A 224 11.33 19.37 10.21
C ASP A 224 11.98 18.18 9.51
N ARG A 225 13.05 17.63 10.10
CA ARG A 225 13.78 16.44 9.62
C ARG A 225 13.96 15.38 10.69
N CYS A 226 13.31 15.50 11.81
CA CYS A 226 13.47 14.62 12.99
C CYS A 226 13.26 13.15 12.65
N MET A 227 12.26 12.84 11.81
CA MET A 227 11.98 11.47 11.37
C MET A 227 13.07 10.87 10.48
N SER A 228 14.03 11.67 10.00
CA SER A 228 15.18 11.12 9.27
C SER A 228 16.10 10.29 10.18
N CYS A 229 16.16 10.62 11.48
CA CYS A 229 16.90 9.87 12.49
C CYS A 229 15.99 9.02 13.38
N HIS A 230 14.82 9.55 13.77
CA HIS A 230 13.82 8.88 14.60
C HIS A 230 12.86 8.02 13.76
N VAL A 231 13.41 7.06 13.02
CA VAL A 231 12.69 6.30 11.97
C VAL A 231 11.60 5.38 12.53
N GLY A 232 11.68 5.04 13.81
CA GLY A 232 10.72 4.14 14.48
C GLY A 232 9.61 4.85 15.26
N ILE A 233 9.62 6.19 15.29
CA ILE A 233 8.80 6.99 16.20
C ILE A 233 7.29 6.82 15.99
N ASP A 234 6.87 6.57 14.75
CA ASP A 234 5.49 6.32 14.34
C ASP A 234 5.04 4.85 14.48
N ARG A 235 5.95 3.94 14.87
CA ARG A 235 5.66 2.50 14.99
C ARG A 235 5.02 2.16 16.34
N LYS A 236 4.09 1.19 16.34
CA LYS A 236 3.42 0.74 17.58
C LYS A 236 4.26 -0.26 18.37
N GLU A 237 5.06 -1.05 17.69
CA GLU A 237 5.69 -2.24 18.24
C GLU A 237 7.08 -2.00 18.83
N ARG A 238 7.57 -0.75 18.88
CA ARG A 238 8.94 -0.42 19.28
C ARG A 238 9.05 0.31 20.60
N VAL A 239 8.15 -0.02 21.52
CA VAL A 239 8.09 0.62 22.86
C VAL A 239 9.33 0.32 23.72
N SER A 240 9.97 -0.83 23.51
CA SER A 240 11.15 -1.29 24.28
C SER A 240 12.48 -1.06 23.58
N ASP A 241 12.45 -0.48 22.38
CA ASP A 241 13.68 -0.21 21.65
C ASP A 241 14.45 0.98 22.26
N GLU A 242 15.75 1.03 22.00
CA GLU A 242 16.60 2.15 22.40
C GLU A 242 16.43 3.35 21.45
N GLN A 243 16.76 4.55 21.94
CA GLN A 243 16.80 5.75 21.12
C GLN A 243 17.83 5.60 19.99
N PRO A 244 17.54 6.07 18.79
CA PRO A 244 16.36 6.87 18.34
C PRO A 244 15.22 6.03 17.75
N TYR A 245 15.16 4.72 17.97
CA TYR A 245 14.26 3.76 17.33
C TYR A 245 12.97 3.48 18.10
N VAL A 246 12.86 4.00 19.31
CA VAL A 246 11.70 3.81 20.18
C VAL A 246 10.47 4.53 19.63
N SER A 247 9.31 3.91 19.82
CA SER A 247 8.00 4.52 19.50
C SER A 247 7.76 5.75 20.38
N HIS A 248 7.06 6.75 19.83
CA HIS A 248 6.65 7.92 20.62
C HIS A 248 5.80 7.51 21.83
N SER A 249 6.10 8.07 23.01
CA SER A 249 5.27 7.86 24.19
C SER A 249 3.86 8.38 23.94
N ARG A 250 2.82 7.61 24.34
CA ARG A 250 1.41 7.94 24.05
C ARG A 250 1.13 8.22 22.56
N ARG A 251 1.76 7.44 21.70
CA ARG A 251 1.69 7.57 20.23
C ARG A 251 0.26 7.77 19.73
N ASP A 252 -0.67 6.92 20.16
CA ASP A 252 -2.05 6.95 19.65
C ASP A 252 -2.80 8.24 20.05
N VAL A 253 -2.39 8.88 21.13
CA VAL A 253 -2.96 10.18 21.56
C VAL A 253 -2.35 11.34 20.77
N TYR A 254 -1.03 11.39 20.67
CA TYR A 254 -0.34 12.53 20.04
C TYR A 254 -0.25 12.38 18.54
N LEU A 255 0.38 11.32 18.04
CA LEU A 255 0.58 11.14 16.61
C LEU A 255 -0.70 10.69 15.87
N GLY A 256 -1.69 10.13 16.60
CA GLY A 256 -3.00 9.84 16.03
C GLY A 256 -3.80 11.09 15.69
N ASN A 257 -3.67 12.15 16.47
CA ASN A 257 -4.35 13.42 16.23
C ASN A 257 -3.49 14.44 15.45
N HIS A 258 -2.16 14.33 15.57
CA HIS A 258 -1.20 15.22 14.92
C HIS A 258 -0.18 14.38 14.12
N PRO A 259 -0.55 13.92 12.91
CA PRO A 259 0.35 13.10 12.07
C PRO A 259 1.65 13.85 11.78
N PRO A 260 2.82 13.22 11.99
CA PRO A 260 4.12 13.89 11.81
C PRO A 260 4.34 14.41 10.39
N GLU A 261 3.68 13.79 9.41
CA GLU A 261 3.74 14.19 8.00
C GLU A 261 3.09 15.55 7.73
N GLN A 262 2.20 15.99 8.62
CA GLN A 262 1.49 17.27 8.50
C GLN A 262 1.97 18.32 9.51
N PHE A 263 2.20 17.88 10.74
CA PHE A 263 2.51 18.79 11.84
C PHE A 263 4.01 18.87 12.16
N GLY A 264 4.81 17.91 11.69
CA GLY A 264 6.19 17.76 12.11
C GLY A 264 6.33 17.45 13.59
N CYS A 265 7.54 17.46 14.08
CA CYS A 265 7.89 17.25 15.50
C CYS A 265 8.27 18.56 16.18
N VAL A 266 8.79 19.53 15.43
CA VAL A 266 9.29 20.82 15.93
C VAL A 266 8.21 21.68 16.57
N LEU A 267 6.94 21.53 16.18
CA LEU A 267 5.83 22.27 16.80
C LEU A 267 5.64 21.94 18.28
N CYS A 268 5.97 20.72 18.70
CA CYS A 268 5.84 20.29 20.11
C CYS A 268 7.18 20.22 20.82
N HIS A 269 8.30 20.02 20.10
CA HIS A 269 9.62 19.80 20.66
C HIS A 269 10.61 20.94 20.41
N GLU A 270 10.16 22.10 19.93
CA GLU A 270 10.96 23.31 19.67
C GLU A 270 12.18 23.12 18.76
N GLY A 271 12.27 21.97 18.11
CA GLY A 271 13.33 21.66 17.16
C GLY A 271 14.75 21.64 17.74
N GLN A 272 15.73 21.25 16.93
CA GLN A 272 17.16 21.46 17.16
C GLN A 272 17.74 22.29 16.03
#